data_66f0e85507931e13ca88cdf78fd034c0
#
_entry.id   66f0e85507931e13ca88cdf78fd034c0
#
_cell.length_a   1.000
_cell.length_b   1.000
_cell.length_c   1.000
_cell.angle_alpha   90.00
_cell.angle_beta   90.00
_cell.angle_gamma   90.00
#
_symmetry.space_group_name_H-M   'P 1'
#
loop_
_entity.id
_entity.type
_entity.pdbx_description
1 polymer ?
#
loop_
_entity_poly.entity_id
_entity_poly.type
_entity_poly.pdbx_seq_one_letter_code
_entity_poly.pdbx_strand_id
1 'polypeptide(L)'
;MKIVLLTIGKTSDKYLIEGISRYKNSLKHYASFEINEIPNIKNTKNLSELEFKKKEGKLLLKQLQTSDYTILLDNKGKSFSSVGFAKKLQQWMLSGKKRLVFIVGGAFGFSDAIYKRANEQLSLSKMTFSHQMVRLFFVEQLYRAYTILGNEP
;
A
#
# COMPACT_ATOMS: atom_id res chain seq x y z
N MET A 1 -13.01 -7.74 7.29
CA MET A 1 -11.62 -7.65 6.77
C MET A 1 -11.11 -6.23 6.97
N LYS A 2 -9.94 -6.11 7.53
CA LYS A 2 -9.27 -4.82 7.72
C LYS A 2 -8.27 -4.58 6.60
N ILE A 3 -8.22 -3.37 6.06
CA ILE A 3 -7.27 -2.99 5.02
C ILE A 3 -6.31 -1.96 5.61
N VAL A 4 -5.03 -2.19 5.43
CA VAL A 4 -3.96 -1.31 5.92
C VAL A 4 -3.09 -0.88 4.76
N LEU A 5 -2.80 0.41 4.68
CA LEU A 5 -1.73 0.94 3.83
C LEU A 5 -0.54 1.26 4.73
N LEU A 6 0.56 0.55 4.52
CA LEU A 6 1.78 0.70 5.31
C LEU A 6 2.81 1.47 4.49
N THR A 7 3.31 2.57 5.04
CA THR A 7 4.25 3.46 4.34
C THR A 7 5.45 3.78 5.21
N ILE A 8 6.57 4.12 4.58
CA ILE A 8 7.75 4.67 5.24
C ILE A 8 7.69 6.19 5.14
N GLY A 9 7.74 6.86 6.28
CA GLY A 9 7.66 8.31 6.36
C GLY A 9 6.23 8.84 6.24
N LYS A 10 6.05 10.05 6.74
CA LYS A 10 4.76 10.74 6.68
C LYS A 10 4.48 11.26 5.29
N THR A 11 3.20 11.38 4.95
CA THR A 11 2.78 12.17 3.80
C THR A 11 3.08 13.64 4.11
N SER A 12 3.83 14.32 3.25
CA SER A 12 4.38 15.64 3.56
C SER A 12 3.66 16.79 2.87
N ASP A 13 3.21 16.63 1.63
CA ASP A 13 2.59 17.73 0.89
C ASP A 13 1.13 17.91 1.31
N LYS A 14 0.75 19.16 1.56
CA LYS A 14 -0.61 19.49 2.03
C LYS A 14 -1.69 19.00 1.09
N TYR A 15 -1.50 19.13 -0.22
CA TYR A 15 -2.51 18.69 -1.18
C TYR A 15 -2.70 17.18 -1.17
N LEU A 16 -1.63 16.41 -0.91
CA LEU A 16 -1.70 14.96 -0.78
C LEU A 16 -2.39 14.55 0.52
N ILE A 17 -2.04 15.20 1.61
CA ILE A 17 -2.68 14.96 2.93
C ILE A 17 -4.18 15.20 2.82
N GLU A 18 -4.58 16.30 2.20
CA GLU A 18 -5.99 16.64 2.02
C GLU A 18 -6.71 15.64 1.12
N GLY A 19 -6.12 15.30 -0.04
CA GLY A 19 -6.70 14.34 -0.97
C GLY A 19 -6.87 12.96 -0.37
N ILE A 20 -5.84 12.46 0.32
CA ILE A 20 -5.88 11.18 1.02
C ILE A 20 -6.96 11.19 2.09
N SER A 21 -7.05 12.27 2.87
CA SER A 21 -8.05 12.40 3.93
C SER A 21 -9.47 12.33 3.38
N ARG A 22 -9.73 12.96 2.24
CA ARG A 22 -11.05 12.92 1.58
C ARG A 22 -11.45 11.49 1.21
N TYR A 23 -10.58 10.75 0.55
CA TYR A 23 -10.87 9.37 0.16
C TYR A 23 -10.96 8.45 1.36
N LYS A 24 -10.10 8.65 2.35
CA LYS A 24 -10.14 7.89 3.61
C LYS A 24 -11.48 8.08 4.32
N ASN A 25 -12.01 9.30 4.35
CA ASN A 25 -13.33 9.58 4.94
C ASN A 25 -14.45 8.90 4.15
N SER A 26 -14.38 8.92 2.83
CA SER A 26 -15.36 8.23 1.98
C SER A 26 -15.31 6.72 2.17
N LEU A 27 -14.11 6.15 2.36
CA LEU A 27 -13.92 4.71 2.58
C LEU A 27 -14.55 4.21 3.87
N LYS A 28 -14.77 5.07 4.87
CA LYS A 28 -15.39 4.67 6.14
C LYS A 28 -16.75 4.03 5.97
N HIS A 29 -17.47 4.37 4.90
CA HIS A 29 -18.80 3.80 4.62
C HIS A 29 -18.72 2.39 4.04
N TYR A 30 -17.55 1.94 3.61
CA TYR A 30 -17.38 0.67 2.90
C TYR A 30 -16.49 -0.33 3.62
N ALA A 31 -15.46 0.14 4.32
CA ALA A 31 -14.41 -0.72 4.84
C ALA A 31 -13.76 -0.16 6.09
N SER A 32 -13.16 -1.06 6.88
CA SER A 32 -12.21 -0.69 7.91
C SER A 32 -10.85 -0.49 7.23
N PHE A 33 -10.45 0.76 7.10
CA PHE A 33 -9.19 1.14 6.44
C PHE A 33 -8.37 2.07 7.33
N GLU A 34 -7.08 1.79 7.42
CA GLU A 34 -6.14 2.67 8.11
C GLU A 34 -4.84 2.80 7.34
N ILE A 35 -4.15 3.91 7.58
CA ILE A 35 -2.82 4.17 7.04
C ILE A 35 -1.85 4.21 8.22
N ASN A 36 -0.82 3.36 8.15
CA ASN A 36 0.23 3.30 9.17
C ASN A 36 1.52 3.85 8.57
N GLU A 37 1.96 4.98 9.06
CA GLU A 37 3.18 5.65 8.62
C GLU A 37 4.32 5.30 9.57
N ILE A 38 5.33 4.58 9.07
CA ILE A 38 6.52 4.23 9.84
C ILE A 38 7.49 5.41 9.73
N PRO A 39 8.10 5.87 10.84
CA PRO A 39 9.09 6.94 10.77
C PRO A 39 10.26 6.60 9.85
N ASN A 40 10.78 7.60 9.16
CA ASN A 40 11.97 7.46 8.32
C ASN A 40 13.15 6.96 9.13
N ILE A 41 14.02 6.19 8.48
CA ILE A 41 15.28 5.74 9.07
C ILE A 41 16.18 6.95 9.32
N LYS A 42 16.83 6.95 10.47
CA LYS A 42 17.81 7.98 10.85
C LYS A 42 19.22 7.52 10.49
N ASN A 43 20.14 8.49 10.34
CA ASN A 43 21.57 8.23 10.14
C ASN A 43 21.87 7.42 8.86
N THR A 44 21.28 7.84 7.75
CA THR A 44 21.37 7.13 6.47
C THR A 44 22.57 7.55 5.61
N LYS A 45 23.35 8.53 6.06
CA LYS A 45 24.41 9.18 5.26
C LYS A 45 25.44 8.23 4.67
N ASN A 46 25.80 7.19 5.43
CA ASN A 46 26.87 6.26 5.06
C ASN A 46 26.33 4.89 4.64
N LEU A 47 25.03 4.77 4.42
CA LEU A 47 24.44 3.50 4.04
C LEU A 47 24.48 3.32 2.54
N SER A 48 24.85 2.10 2.10
CA SER A 48 24.65 1.71 0.72
C SER A 48 23.13 1.57 0.47
N GLU A 49 22.75 1.57 -0.79
CA GLU A 49 21.36 1.35 -1.20
C GLU A 49 20.83 0.03 -0.64
N LEU A 50 21.63 -1.03 -0.70
CA LEU A 50 21.28 -2.34 -0.17
C LEU A 50 21.06 -2.31 1.35
N GLU A 51 21.97 -1.67 2.10
CA GLU A 51 21.83 -1.53 3.55
C GLU A 51 20.60 -0.72 3.93
N PHE A 52 20.31 0.34 3.18
CA PHE A 52 19.12 1.17 3.36
C PHE A 52 17.85 0.33 3.20
N LYS A 53 17.73 -0.42 2.10
CA LYS A 53 16.58 -1.30 1.85
C LYS A 53 16.41 -2.34 2.95
N LYS A 54 17.50 -2.92 3.43
CA LYS A 54 17.44 -3.92 4.51
C LYS A 54 16.92 -3.32 5.81
N LYS A 55 17.35 -2.10 6.16
CA LYS A 55 16.88 -1.42 7.36
C LYS A 55 15.40 -1.07 7.27
N GLU A 56 14.97 -0.51 6.14
CA GLU A 56 13.55 -0.26 5.92
C GLU A 56 12.73 -1.53 5.98
N GLY A 57 13.25 -2.59 5.36
CA GLY A 57 12.60 -3.90 5.38
C GLY A 57 12.35 -4.45 6.76
N LYS A 58 13.32 -4.30 7.66
CA LYS A 58 13.18 -4.71 9.06
C LYS A 58 12.06 -3.96 9.77
N LEU A 59 11.97 -2.64 9.53
CA LEU A 59 10.89 -1.83 10.11
C LEU A 59 9.53 -2.25 9.58
N LEU A 60 9.43 -2.51 8.29
CA LEU A 60 8.19 -2.99 7.67
C LEU A 60 7.78 -4.34 8.24
N LEU A 61 8.70 -5.28 8.33
CA LEU A 61 8.42 -6.63 8.84
C LEU A 61 7.91 -6.60 10.27
N LYS A 62 8.40 -5.69 11.11
CA LYS A 62 7.93 -5.55 12.49
C LYS A 62 6.45 -5.16 12.58
N GLN A 63 5.91 -4.53 11.57
CA GLN A 63 4.51 -4.10 11.54
C GLN A 63 3.56 -5.20 11.06
N LEU A 64 4.10 -6.28 10.53
CA LEU A 64 3.30 -7.37 9.96
C LEU A 64 3.04 -8.46 10.99
N GLN A 65 1.82 -8.96 10.97
CA GLN A 65 1.43 -10.16 11.71
C GLN A 65 1.61 -11.37 10.80
N THR A 66 1.85 -12.54 11.40
CA THR A 66 2.05 -13.78 10.63
C THR A 66 0.89 -14.09 9.69
N SER A 67 -0.33 -13.78 10.13
CA SER A 67 -1.55 -14.04 9.37
C SER A 67 -1.88 -12.97 8.32
N ASP A 68 -1.11 -11.90 8.24
CA ASP A 68 -1.37 -10.82 7.28
C ASP A 68 -1.18 -11.30 5.85
N TYR A 69 -2.13 -10.93 5.00
CA TYR A 69 -1.97 -11.07 3.56
C TYR A 69 -1.37 -9.78 3.01
N THR A 70 -0.14 -9.89 2.52
CA THR A 70 0.69 -8.73 2.19
C THR A 70 0.82 -8.56 0.69
N ILE A 71 0.52 -7.35 0.22
CA ILE A 71 0.57 -6.99 -1.21
C ILE A 71 1.49 -5.78 -1.36
N LEU A 72 2.54 -5.95 -2.15
CA LEU A 72 3.47 -4.85 -2.43
C LEU A 72 2.94 -4.00 -3.58
N LEU A 73 2.94 -2.69 -3.40
CA LEU A 73 2.69 -1.76 -4.49
C LEU A 73 4.01 -1.52 -5.20
N ASP A 74 4.19 -2.20 -6.33
CA ASP A 74 5.45 -2.23 -7.07
C ASP A 74 5.12 -2.19 -8.57
N ASN A 75 5.80 -1.32 -9.32
CA ASN A 75 5.57 -1.19 -10.76
C ASN A 75 5.91 -2.47 -11.55
N LYS A 76 6.66 -3.40 -10.95
CA LYS A 76 6.94 -4.73 -11.52
C LYS A 76 5.85 -5.74 -11.24
N GLY A 77 4.87 -5.38 -10.41
CA GLY A 77 3.76 -6.26 -10.08
C GLY A 77 2.74 -6.40 -11.19
N LYS A 78 1.73 -7.21 -10.94
CA LYS A 78 0.63 -7.40 -11.88
C LYS A 78 -0.22 -6.14 -11.98
N SER A 79 -0.51 -5.71 -13.22
CA SER A 79 -1.37 -4.56 -13.47
C SER A 79 -2.83 -5.00 -13.60
N PHE A 80 -3.73 -4.15 -13.15
CA PHE A 80 -5.17 -4.35 -13.24
C PHE A 80 -5.84 -3.09 -13.79
N SER A 81 -6.96 -3.27 -14.47
CA SER A 81 -7.91 -2.17 -14.67
C SER A 81 -8.60 -1.88 -13.33
N SER A 82 -9.29 -0.75 -13.23
CA SER A 82 -10.06 -0.43 -12.01
C SER A 82 -11.12 -1.50 -11.74
N VAL A 83 -11.80 -1.99 -12.79
CA VAL A 83 -12.76 -3.08 -12.66
C VAL A 83 -12.08 -4.38 -12.23
N GLY A 84 -10.93 -4.70 -12.81
CA GLY A 84 -10.14 -5.89 -12.44
C GLY A 84 -9.68 -5.84 -11.00
N PHE A 85 -9.25 -4.68 -10.53
CA PHE A 85 -8.86 -4.49 -9.13
C PHE A 85 -10.06 -4.68 -8.19
N ALA A 86 -11.24 -4.14 -8.57
CA ALA A 86 -12.46 -4.34 -7.79
C ALA A 86 -12.81 -5.82 -7.65
N LYS A 87 -12.71 -6.58 -8.73
CA LYS A 87 -12.94 -8.04 -8.70
C LYS A 87 -11.92 -8.76 -7.80
N LYS A 88 -10.66 -8.37 -7.88
CA LYS A 88 -9.60 -8.93 -7.03
C LYS A 88 -9.87 -8.64 -5.56
N LEU A 89 -10.27 -7.42 -5.24
CA LEU A 89 -10.64 -7.02 -3.88
C LEU A 89 -11.79 -7.90 -3.37
N GLN A 90 -12.81 -8.13 -4.19
CA GLN A 90 -13.92 -9.00 -3.82
C GLN A 90 -13.46 -10.42 -3.52
N GLN A 91 -12.54 -10.96 -4.34
CA GLN A 91 -11.97 -12.28 -4.10
C GLN A 91 -11.27 -12.35 -2.75
N TRP A 92 -10.48 -11.33 -2.40
CA TRP A 92 -9.83 -11.28 -1.09
C TRP A 92 -10.85 -11.23 0.04
N MET A 93 -11.91 -10.43 -0.09
CA MET A 93 -12.98 -10.35 0.92
C MET A 93 -13.67 -11.71 1.12
N LEU A 94 -13.94 -12.43 0.04
CA LEU A 94 -14.64 -13.72 0.08
C LEU A 94 -13.74 -14.87 0.54
N SER A 95 -12.41 -14.68 0.52
CA SER A 95 -11.45 -15.72 0.87
C SER A 95 -11.19 -15.86 2.37
N GLY A 96 -11.87 -15.10 3.20
CA GLY A 96 -11.76 -15.19 4.66
C GLY A 96 -10.51 -14.53 5.25
N LYS A 97 -9.80 -13.72 4.48
CA LYS A 97 -8.63 -12.99 4.98
C LYS A 97 -9.07 -11.93 5.97
N LYS A 98 -8.40 -11.88 7.13
CA LYS A 98 -8.76 -10.95 8.20
C LYS A 98 -8.13 -9.57 8.00
N ARG A 99 -6.94 -9.53 7.43
CA ARG A 99 -6.18 -8.29 7.29
C ARG A 99 -5.38 -8.31 5.99
N LEU A 100 -5.64 -7.32 5.12
CA LEU A 100 -4.86 -7.06 3.92
C LEU A 100 -3.92 -5.90 4.20
N VAL A 101 -2.63 -6.09 3.95
CA VAL A 101 -1.64 -5.03 4.15
C VAL A 101 -1.00 -4.71 2.81
N PHE A 102 -1.27 -3.51 2.31
CA PHE A 102 -0.62 -2.97 1.12
C PHE A 102 0.59 -2.15 1.57
N ILE A 103 1.73 -2.36 0.95
CA ILE A 103 2.97 -1.69 1.34
C ILE A 103 3.50 -0.82 0.22
N VAL A 104 3.77 0.44 0.54
CA VAL A 104 4.49 1.37 -0.34
C VAL A 104 5.95 1.38 0.09
N GLY A 105 6.85 1.07 -0.85
CA GLY A 105 8.27 1.08 -0.59
C GLY A 105 8.85 2.49 -0.50
N GLY A 106 10.08 2.57 0.00
CA GLY A 106 10.85 3.82 0.01
C GLY A 106 11.51 4.11 -1.32
N ALA A 107 12.45 5.05 -1.32
CA ALA A 107 13.08 5.57 -2.54
C ALA A 107 13.79 4.51 -3.39
N PHE A 108 14.30 3.45 -2.77
CA PHE A 108 15.06 2.40 -3.45
C PHE A 108 14.29 1.10 -3.65
N GLY A 109 13.00 1.09 -3.33
CA GLY A 109 12.17 -0.11 -3.44
C GLY A 109 12.27 -1.03 -2.24
N PHE A 110 12.02 -2.31 -2.45
CA PHE A 110 11.94 -3.31 -1.39
C PHE A 110 13.19 -4.17 -1.28
N SER A 111 13.49 -4.63 -0.06
CA SER A 111 14.53 -5.64 0.17
C SER A 111 14.05 -7.03 -0.26
N ASP A 112 15.00 -7.95 -0.43
CA ASP A 112 14.68 -9.34 -0.76
C ASP A 112 13.79 -9.99 0.31
N ALA A 113 14.01 -9.66 1.59
CA ALA A 113 13.21 -10.19 2.70
C ALA A 113 11.74 -9.78 2.57
N ILE A 114 11.48 -8.55 2.14
CA ILE A 114 10.11 -8.07 1.91
C ILE A 114 9.48 -8.80 0.73
N TYR A 115 10.21 -8.96 -0.38
CA TYR A 115 9.70 -9.73 -1.53
C TYR A 115 9.34 -11.17 -1.13
N LYS A 116 10.16 -11.82 -0.32
CA LYS A 116 9.90 -13.17 0.16
C LYS A 116 8.68 -13.25 1.08
N ARG A 117 8.48 -12.23 1.92
CA ARG A 117 7.34 -12.19 2.85
C ARG A 117 6.02 -11.91 2.12
N ALA A 118 6.05 -11.13 1.06
CA ALA A 118 4.85 -10.69 0.36
C ALA A 118 4.12 -11.87 -0.30
N ASN A 119 2.80 -11.78 -0.31
CA ASN A 119 1.96 -12.77 -0.97
C ASN A 119 1.71 -12.41 -2.44
N GLU A 120 1.61 -11.11 -2.74
CA GLU A 120 1.38 -10.62 -4.11
C GLU A 120 2.10 -9.30 -4.32
N GLN A 121 2.22 -8.92 -5.59
CA GLN A 121 2.71 -7.62 -6.01
C GLN A 121 1.69 -7.03 -6.98
N LEU A 122 1.33 -5.77 -6.75
CA LEU A 122 0.34 -5.05 -7.53
C LEU A 122 0.98 -3.80 -8.13
N SER A 123 0.85 -3.62 -9.44
CA SER A 123 1.24 -2.37 -10.10
C SER A 123 0.01 -1.51 -10.35
N LEU A 124 0.04 -0.28 -9.84
CA LEU A 124 -1.01 0.70 -10.12
C LEU A 124 -0.86 1.29 -11.52
N SER A 125 0.36 1.27 -12.06
CA SER A 125 0.66 1.79 -13.39
C SER A 125 2.04 1.28 -13.83
N LYS A 126 2.25 1.16 -15.12
CA LYS A 126 3.58 0.91 -15.67
C LYS A 126 4.48 2.14 -15.54
N MET A 127 3.90 3.31 -15.36
CA MET A 127 4.64 4.53 -15.06
C MET A 127 5.01 4.53 -13.57
N THR A 128 6.15 5.10 -13.24
CA THR A 128 6.57 5.22 -11.85
C THR A 128 6.01 6.50 -11.24
N PHE A 129 5.56 6.37 -9.99
CA PHE A 129 5.10 7.51 -9.19
C PHE A 129 6.04 7.70 -8.01
N SER A 130 6.12 8.92 -7.48
CA SER A 130 6.81 9.14 -6.22
C SER A 130 6.13 8.33 -5.11
N HIS A 131 6.90 7.97 -4.09
CA HIS A 131 6.36 7.24 -2.93
C HIS A 131 5.34 8.06 -2.13
N GLN A 132 5.27 9.37 -2.36
CA GLN A 132 4.25 10.24 -1.78
C GLN A 132 2.96 10.21 -2.60
N MET A 133 3.05 10.35 -3.91
CA MET A 133 1.90 10.41 -4.81
C MET A 133 1.17 9.06 -4.89
N VAL A 134 1.89 7.95 -4.85
CA VAL A 134 1.28 6.62 -4.96
C VAL A 134 0.26 6.37 -3.85
N ARG A 135 0.43 6.99 -2.70
CA ARG A 135 -0.50 6.90 -1.57
C ARG A 135 -1.89 7.41 -1.95
N LEU A 136 -1.93 8.56 -2.62
CA LEU A 136 -3.19 9.15 -3.07
C LEU A 136 -3.84 8.30 -4.16
N PHE A 137 -3.09 7.85 -5.14
CA PHE A 137 -3.61 7.01 -6.21
C PHE A 137 -4.16 5.70 -5.67
N PHE A 138 -3.48 5.09 -4.72
CA PHE A 138 -3.96 3.85 -4.11
C PHE A 138 -5.29 4.05 -3.38
N VAL A 139 -5.38 5.07 -2.54
CA VAL A 139 -6.59 5.32 -1.74
C VAL A 139 -7.76 5.66 -2.66
N GLU A 140 -7.53 6.43 -3.71
CA GLU A 140 -8.54 6.73 -4.73
C GLU A 140 -9.02 5.46 -5.43
N GLN A 141 -8.11 4.59 -5.86
CA GLN A 141 -8.48 3.34 -6.52
C GLN A 141 -9.16 2.35 -5.59
N LEU A 142 -8.77 2.34 -4.32
CA LEU A 142 -9.46 1.51 -3.32
C LEU A 142 -10.91 1.96 -3.16
N TYR A 143 -11.13 3.26 -3.05
CA TYR A 143 -12.47 3.83 -2.99
C TYR A 143 -13.28 3.48 -4.24
N ARG A 144 -12.68 3.66 -5.42
CA ARG A 144 -13.32 3.33 -6.69
C ARG A 144 -13.69 1.85 -6.79
N ALA A 145 -12.83 0.97 -6.28
CA ALA A 145 -13.12 -0.46 -6.26
C ALA A 145 -14.41 -0.75 -5.49
N TYR A 146 -14.59 -0.13 -4.33
CA TYR A 146 -15.82 -0.30 -3.55
C TYR A 146 -17.05 0.27 -4.26
N THR A 147 -16.93 1.43 -4.91
CA THR A 147 -18.06 1.99 -5.66
C THR A 147 -18.43 1.12 -6.87
N ILE A 148 -17.45 0.53 -7.53
CA ILE A 148 -17.70 -0.43 -8.63
C ILE A 148 -18.45 -1.64 -8.10
N LEU A 149 -18.02 -2.22 -6.99
CA LEU A 149 -18.67 -3.38 -6.39
C LEU A 149 -20.10 -3.09 -5.94
N GLY A 150 -20.37 -1.85 -5.54
CA GLY A 150 -21.70 -1.38 -5.17
C GLY A 150 -22.55 -0.89 -6.32
N ASN A 151 -22.08 -1.02 -7.56
CA ASN A 151 -22.77 -0.48 -8.76
C ASN A 151 -23.03 1.03 -8.69
N GLU A 152 -22.14 1.78 -8.05
CA GLU A 152 -22.23 3.24 -7.95
C GLU A 152 -21.51 3.90 -9.14
N PRO A 153 -21.98 5.06 -9.60
CA PRO A 153 -21.34 5.76 -10.71
C PRO A 153 -19.94 6.29 -10.41
#